data_04ca08363e5da8b4469eed9e05cf34ee
#
_entry.id   04ca08363e5da8b4469eed9e05cf34ee
#
_cell.length_a   1.000
_cell.length_b   1.000
_cell.length_c   1.000
_cell.angle_alpha   90.00
_cell.angle_beta   90.00
_cell.angle_gamma   90.00
#
_symmetry.space_group_name_H-M   'P 1'
#
loop_
_entity.id
_entity.type
_entity.pdbx_description
1 polymer ?
#
loop_
_entity_poly.entity_id
_entity_poly.type
_entity_poly.pdbx_seq_one_letter_code
_entity_poly.pdbx_strand_id
1 'polypeptide(L)'
;MKSIWIFVDLNTIEKVGEKMNNKSLEKLHYNELKEIVKSYCKSGLGKKLIDKLTPSNNIKQIQRMLDETSEGRRLIDAGYNIPLEGIFDISTLLDKLEKGGVLEPSELTTINDFLRGCRKIKLFIKDKEGYAKTLSLYGENITELNYIEEEINLCISGSIVDSNASKELKRIRKQISICEERIKDKLEKFIKNPNNKEYLQENFISQRNGRYTVPIKSSYKNHVQGTIVETSSKGNTIFIEPSVIGKYTTELNSLKADESIEEYKILSTISEMIYERSKELKVNIEVIAEYDMILAKAKYSKEINGIAPAINNYGYINI
;
A
#
# COMPACT_ATOMS: atom_id res chain seq x y z
N MET A 1 -24.57 -20.50 28.25
CA MET A 1 -23.99 -19.39 29.00
C MET A 1 -22.69 -19.86 29.62
N LYS A 2 -21.55 -19.53 29.02
CA LYS A 2 -20.22 -19.72 29.65
C LYS A 2 -19.61 -18.34 29.80
N SER A 3 -19.80 -17.79 31.02
CA SER A 3 -19.13 -16.56 31.43
C SER A 3 -17.64 -16.87 31.59
N ILE A 4 -16.79 -16.30 30.75
CA ILE A 4 -15.34 -16.39 30.93
C ILE A 4 -14.98 -15.26 31.90
N TRP A 5 -14.74 -15.65 33.16
CA TRP A 5 -14.29 -14.73 34.21
C TRP A 5 -12.77 -14.60 34.14
N ILE A 6 -12.30 -13.35 33.97
CA ILE A 6 -10.86 -13.06 34.12
C ILE A 6 -10.60 -12.86 35.62
N PHE A 7 -10.10 -13.89 36.26
CA PHE A 7 -9.62 -13.81 37.65
C PHE A 7 -8.23 -13.16 37.65
N VAL A 8 -8.13 -11.99 38.22
CA VAL A 8 -6.83 -11.42 38.61
C VAL A 8 -6.70 -11.61 40.13
N ASP A 9 -5.89 -12.58 40.54
CA ASP A 9 -5.53 -12.79 41.95
C ASP A 9 -4.56 -11.68 42.38
N LEU A 10 -5.10 -10.68 43.09
CA LEU A 10 -4.33 -9.51 43.57
C LEU A 10 -3.39 -9.84 44.73
N ASN A 11 -3.50 -11.00 45.37
CA ASN A 11 -2.57 -11.42 46.45
C ASN A 11 -1.18 -11.80 45.93
N THR A 12 -0.99 -11.92 44.62
CA THR A 12 0.34 -12.15 44.00
C THR A 12 1.04 -10.84 43.62
N ILE A 13 0.50 -9.65 43.93
CA ILE A 13 0.96 -8.33 43.48
C ILE A 13 1.70 -7.57 44.60
N GLU A 14 2.25 -8.22 45.59
CA GLU A 14 3.14 -7.56 46.56
C GLU A 14 4.61 -7.54 46.13
N LYS A 15 4.93 -7.13 44.89
CA LYS A 15 6.25 -6.58 44.55
C LYS A 15 6.12 -5.57 43.41
N VAL A 16 6.34 -4.33 43.75
CA VAL A 16 6.46 -3.20 42.82
C VAL A 16 7.43 -3.57 41.67
N GLY A 17 6.91 -3.69 40.45
CA GLY A 17 7.72 -3.73 39.24
C GLY A 17 7.89 -5.09 38.54
N GLU A 18 7.30 -6.19 38.99
CA GLU A 18 7.44 -7.48 38.30
C GLU A 18 6.40 -7.62 37.18
N LYS A 19 6.90 -7.85 35.94
CA LYS A 19 6.05 -8.33 34.82
C LYS A 19 5.37 -9.63 35.21
N MET A 20 4.08 -9.76 34.90
CA MET A 20 3.32 -10.99 35.12
C MET A 20 4.06 -12.19 34.52
N ASN A 21 4.21 -13.27 35.29
CA ASN A 21 4.95 -14.47 34.87
C ASN A 21 4.26 -15.15 33.68
N ASN A 22 5.02 -15.60 32.69
CA ASN A 22 4.53 -16.29 31.51
C ASN A 22 3.61 -17.49 31.85
N LYS A 23 3.91 -18.24 32.90
CA LYS A 23 3.07 -19.36 33.39
C LYS A 23 1.67 -18.90 33.84
N SER A 24 1.56 -17.70 34.42
CA SER A 24 0.26 -17.12 34.81
C SER A 24 -0.53 -16.67 33.57
N LEU A 25 0.13 -16.10 32.56
CA LEU A 25 -0.49 -15.73 31.29
C LEU A 25 -1.02 -16.93 30.52
N GLU A 26 -0.26 -18.04 30.51
CA GLU A 26 -0.68 -19.32 29.92
C GLU A 26 -1.91 -19.89 30.64
N LYS A 27 -1.91 -19.94 31.98
CA LYS A 27 -3.06 -20.43 32.78
C LYS A 27 -4.33 -19.57 32.57
N LEU A 28 -4.16 -18.27 32.31
CA LEU A 28 -5.26 -17.34 32.05
C LEU A 28 -5.68 -17.33 30.57
N HIS A 29 -5.05 -18.14 29.71
CA HIS A 29 -5.30 -18.15 28.27
C HIS A 29 -5.18 -16.76 27.63
N TYR A 30 -4.27 -15.91 28.15
CA TYR A 30 -4.14 -14.51 27.76
C TYR A 30 -3.76 -14.35 26.27
N ASN A 31 -2.87 -15.19 25.78
CA ASN A 31 -2.44 -15.16 24.38
C ASN A 31 -3.57 -15.61 23.44
N GLU A 32 -4.35 -16.60 23.83
CA GLU A 32 -5.54 -17.04 23.07
C GLU A 32 -6.59 -15.93 23.01
N LEU A 33 -6.82 -15.22 24.11
CA LEU A 33 -7.70 -14.07 24.15
C LEU A 33 -7.20 -12.95 23.21
N LYS A 34 -5.87 -12.69 23.20
CA LYS A 34 -5.27 -11.71 22.25
C LYS A 34 -5.54 -12.10 20.81
N GLU A 35 -5.39 -13.36 20.43
CA GLU A 35 -5.67 -13.83 19.06
C GLU A 35 -7.16 -13.66 18.70
N ILE A 36 -8.06 -13.94 19.63
CA ILE A 36 -9.49 -13.69 19.42
C ILE A 36 -9.75 -12.20 19.16
N VAL A 37 -9.27 -11.30 20.05
CA VAL A 37 -9.46 -9.85 19.88
C VAL A 37 -8.81 -9.36 18.58
N LYS A 38 -7.63 -9.86 18.23
CA LYS A 38 -6.88 -9.55 17.01
C LYS A 38 -7.68 -9.88 15.74
N SER A 39 -8.53 -10.93 15.78
CA SER A 39 -9.39 -11.30 14.65
C SER A 39 -10.43 -10.22 14.30
N TYR A 40 -10.77 -9.33 15.22
CA TYR A 40 -11.69 -8.21 14.99
C TYR A 40 -11.01 -6.98 14.41
N CYS A 41 -9.66 -6.91 14.39
CA CYS A 41 -8.94 -5.82 13.75
C CYS A 41 -9.15 -5.85 12.24
N LYS A 42 -9.30 -4.64 11.66
CA LYS A 42 -9.46 -4.44 10.22
C LYS A 42 -8.13 -4.17 9.51
N SER A 43 -7.12 -3.72 10.23
CA SER A 43 -5.80 -3.37 9.69
C SER A 43 -4.68 -4.19 10.31
N GLY A 44 -3.54 -4.27 9.61
CA GLY A 44 -2.29 -4.80 10.17
C GLY A 44 -1.74 -3.98 11.33
N LEU A 45 -2.08 -2.69 11.37
CA LEU A 45 -1.63 -1.75 12.41
C LEU A 45 -2.22 -2.09 13.78
N GLY A 46 -3.53 -2.25 13.88
CA GLY A 46 -4.19 -2.66 15.12
C GLY A 46 -3.76 -4.04 15.59
N LYS A 47 -3.58 -4.99 14.66
CA LYS A 47 -3.03 -6.32 14.98
C LYS A 47 -1.66 -6.24 15.65
N LYS A 48 -0.75 -5.42 15.13
CA LYS A 48 0.59 -5.20 15.72
C LYS A 48 0.52 -4.59 17.13
N LEU A 49 -0.45 -3.72 17.41
CA LEU A 49 -0.64 -3.18 18.77
C LEU A 49 -1.16 -4.26 19.73
N ILE A 50 -2.10 -5.08 19.32
CA ILE A 50 -2.59 -6.20 20.14
C ILE A 50 -1.47 -7.19 20.44
N ASP A 51 -0.58 -7.50 19.49
CA ASP A 51 0.58 -8.34 19.72
C ASP A 51 1.50 -7.80 20.82
N LYS A 52 1.64 -6.49 20.91
CA LYS A 52 2.44 -5.80 21.93
C LYS A 52 1.71 -5.61 23.27
N LEU A 53 0.42 -5.92 23.34
CA LEU A 53 -0.38 -5.71 24.54
C LEU A 53 0.13 -6.61 25.68
N THR A 54 0.38 -6.02 26.83
CA THR A 54 0.77 -6.71 28.06
C THR A 54 -0.12 -6.25 29.22
N PRO A 55 -0.35 -7.10 30.23
CA PRO A 55 -1.04 -6.69 31.45
C PRO A 55 -0.35 -5.50 32.10
N SER A 56 -1.15 -4.59 32.68
CA SER A 56 -0.67 -3.42 33.40
C SER A 56 -1.22 -3.43 34.83
N ASN A 57 -0.44 -2.91 35.77
CA ASN A 57 -0.86 -2.64 37.15
C ASN A 57 -1.12 -1.14 37.39
N ASN A 58 -0.99 -0.30 36.36
CA ASN A 58 -1.27 1.11 36.46
C ASN A 58 -2.76 1.39 36.33
N ILE A 59 -3.40 1.68 37.45
CA ILE A 59 -4.86 1.90 37.54
C ILE A 59 -5.33 2.98 36.57
N LYS A 60 -4.59 4.10 36.45
CA LYS A 60 -4.97 5.19 35.51
C LYS A 60 -4.94 4.73 34.07
N GLN A 61 -3.94 3.93 33.68
CA GLN A 61 -3.83 3.37 32.35
C GLN A 61 -4.95 2.37 32.07
N ILE A 62 -5.24 1.48 33.04
CA ILE A 62 -6.30 0.48 32.92
C ILE A 62 -7.65 1.18 32.76
N GLN A 63 -7.94 2.17 33.62
CA GLN A 63 -9.20 2.93 33.55
C GLN A 63 -9.36 3.61 32.19
N ARG A 64 -8.30 4.28 31.70
CA ARG A 64 -8.34 4.88 30.36
C ARG A 64 -8.66 3.88 29.28
N MET A 65 -8.00 2.71 29.28
CA MET A 65 -8.25 1.66 28.27
C MET A 65 -9.68 1.08 28.36
N LEU A 66 -10.26 0.99 29.56
CA LEU A 66 -11.65 0.58 29.76
C LEU A 66 -12.62 1.65 29.23
N ASP A 67 -12.34 2.92 29.51
CA ASP A 67 -13.17 4.05 29.03
C ASP A 67 -13.14 4.13 27.51
N GLU A 68 -11.97 4.03 26.87
CA GLU A 68 -11.79 3.97 25.42
C GLU A 68 -12.58 2.81 24.78
N THR A 69 -12.47 1.61 25.38
CA THR A 69 -13.23 0.43 24.93
C THR A 69 -14.74 0.64 25.07
N SER A 70 -15.18 1.26 26.17
CA SER A 70 -16.58 1.59 26.42
C SER A 70 -17.10 2.65 25.44
N GLU A 71 -16.27 3.63 25.07
CA GLU A 71 -16.59 4.61 24.02
C GLU A 71 -16.77 3.94 22.66
N GLY A 72 -15.83 3.08 22.28
CA GLY A 72 -15.93 2.28 21.05
C GLY A 72 -17.17 1.39 21.04
N ARG A 73 -17.53 0.80 22.21
CA ARG A 73 -18.75 0.01 22.35
C ARG A 73 -20.01 0.85 22.13
N ARG A 74 -20.10 2.05 22.73
CA ARG A 74 -21.26 2.97 22.52
C ARG A 74 -21.45 3.33 21.05
N LEU A 75 -20.36 3.57 20.31
CA LEU A 75 -20.44 3.81 18.86
C LEU A 75 -21.03 2.61 18.11
N ILE A 76 -20.56 1.41 18.43
CA ILE A 76 -21.04 0.16 17.79
C ILE A 76 -22.50 -0.11 18.14
N ASP A 77 -22.91 0.13 19.40
CA ASP A 77 -24.28 -0.10 19.84
C ASP A 77 -25.25 0.93 19.25
N ALA A 78 -24.78 2.15 18.98
CA ALA A 78 -25.52 3.18 18.23
C ALA A 78 -25.57 2.90 16.70
N GLY A 79 -25.01 1.78 16.23
CA GLY A 79 -25.04 1.37 14.81
C GLY A 79 -23.97 2.04 13.94
N TYR A 80 -23.02 2.74 14.52
CA TYR A 80 -21.93 3.36 13.76
C TYR A 80 -20.85 2.36 13.39
N ASN A 81 -20.37 2.45 12.15
CA ASN A 81 -19.22 1.67 11.66
C ASN A 81 -18.09 2.63 11.27
N ILE A 82 -16.97 2.57 11.99
CA ILE A 82 -15.81 3.40 11.70
C ILE A 82 -15.13 2.86 10.43
N PRO A 83 -14.80 3.73 9.45
CA PRO A 83 -14.31 3.33 8.13
C PRO A 83 -12.82 2.98 8.16
N LEU A 84 -12.46 1.85 8.79
CA LEU A 84 -11.08 1.34 8.86
C LEU A 84 -10.72 0.37 7.73
N GLU A 85 -11.67 0.05 6.84
CA GLU A 85 -11.43 -0.90 5.76
C GLU A 85 -10.55 -0.31 4.66
N GLY A 86 -9.61 -1.13 4.15
CA GLY A 86 -8.70 -0.72 3.08
C GLY A 86 -7.54 0.16 3.52
N ILE A 87 -7.30 0.30 4.84
CA ILE A 87 -6.14 1.03 5.34
C ILE A 87 -4.98 0.05 5.54
N PHE A 88 -3.89 0.29 4.81
CA PHE A 88 -2.67 -0.51 4.87
C PHE A 88 -1.61 0.15 5.75
N ASP A 89 -0.70 -0.68 6.27
CA ASP A 89 0.47 -0.20 7.00
C ASP A 89 1.51 0.35 6.02
N ILE A 90 1.79 1.64 6.13
CA ILE A 90 2.76 2.36 5.30
C ILE A 90 4.12 2.54 5.96
N SER A 91 4.36 1.95 7.14
CA SER A 91 5.60 2.14 7.90
C SER A 91 6.84 1.78 7.09
N THR A 92 6.80 0.67 6.35
CA THR A 92 7.91 0.22 5.50
C THR A 92 8.20 1.16 4.33
N LEU A 93 7.17 1.86 3.83
CA LEU A 93 7.31 2.85 2.77
C LEU A 93 7.98 4.12 3.31
N LEU A 94 7.62 4.53 4.53
CA LEU A 94 8.32 5.64 5.22
C LEU A 94 9.78 5.29 5.51
N ASP A 95 10.07 4.06 5.96
CA ASP A 95 11.45 3.59 6.15
C ASP A 95 12.26 3.59 4.83
N LYS A 96 11.62 3.28 3.70
CA LYS A 96 12.24 3.35 2.37
C LYS A 96 12.61 4.80 2.03
N LEU A 97 11.71 5.74 2.29
CA LEU A 97 11.95 7.18 2.06
C LEU A 97 13.07 7.72 2.96
N GLU A 98 13.11 7.34 4.24
CA GLU A 98 14.17 7.74 5.17
C GLU A 98 15.57 7.27 4.75
N LYS A 99 15.63 6.17 3.98
CA LYS A 99 16.87 5.67 3.38
C LYS A 99 17.19 6.31 2.01
N GLY A 100 16.45 7.33 1.61
CA GLY A 100 16.63 8.02 0.34
C GLY A 100 16.06 7.27 -0.88
N GLY A 101 15.17 6.29 -0.66
CA GLY A 101 14.50 5.57 -1.74
C GLY A 101 13.38 6.40 -2.37
N VAL A 102 13.06 6.11 -3.62
CA VAL A 102 11.91 6.67 -4.34
C VAL A 102 10.78 5.64 -4.39
N LEU A 103 9.54 6.08 -4.18
CA LEU A 103 8.37 5.22 -4.20
C LEU A 103 7.91 4.93 -5.63
N GLU A 104 7.55 3.69 -5.87
CA GLU A 104 6.93 3.23 -7.12
C GLU A 104 5.44 3.65 -7.19
N PRO A 105 4.84 3.70 -8.39
CA PRO A 105 3.43 4.11 -8.54
C PRO A 105 2.45 3.32 -7.66
N SER A 106 2.64 2.01 -7.51
CA SER A 106 1.80 1.15 -6.64
C SER A 106 1.98 1.47 -5.15
N GLU A 107 3.19 1.84 -4.73
CA GLU A 107 3.49 2.27 -3.37
C GLU A 107 2.85 3.63 -3.06
N LEU A 108 2.88 4.56 -4.03
CA LEU A 108 2.18 5.85 -3.94
C LEU A 108 0.67 5.68 -3.85
N THR A 109 0.09 4.74 -4.59
CA THR A 109 -1.34 4.38 -4.47
C THR A 109 -1.66 3.90 -3.05
N THR A 110 -0.79 3.10 -2.43
CA THR A 110 -0.95 2.65 -1.04
C THR A 110 -0.91 3.82 -0.05
N ILE A 111 0.00 4.78 -0.24
CA ILE A 111 0.03 6.02 0.56
C ILE A 111 -1.27 6.81 0.37
N ASN A 112 -1.76 6.94 -0.85
CA ASN A 112 -3.00 7.64 -1.17
C ASN A 112 -4.22 7.03 -0.47
N ASP A 113 -4.32 5.69 -0.47
CA ASP A 113 -5.38 4.96 0.21
C ASP A 113 -5.33 5.18 1.73
N PHE A 114 -4.12 5.18 2.31
CA PHE A 114 -3.91 5.50 3.72
C PHE A 114 -4.36 6.94 4.06
N LEU A 115 -3.95 7.94 3.29
CA LEU A 115 -4.33 9.35 3.49
C LEU A 115 -5.84 9.53 3.42
N ARG A 116 -6.48 8.94 2.40
CA ARG A 116 -7.93 8.96 2.25
C ARG A 116 -8.64 8.29 3.43
N GLY A 117 -8.09 7.18 3.95
CA GLY A 117 -8.57 6.52 5.16
C GLY A 117 -8.49 7.42 6.38
N CYS A 118 -7.36 8.07 6.62
CA CYS A 118 -7.15 9.05 7.70
C CYS A 118 -8.20 10.17 7.65
N ARG A 119 -8.41 10.77 6.48
CA ARG A 119 -9.41 11.83 6.29
C ARG A 119 -10.82 11.35 6.57
N LYS A 120 -11.20 10.15 6.08
CA LYS A 120 -12.52 9.56 6.36
C LYS A 120 -12.75 9.33 7.85
N ILE A 121 -11.75 8.82 8.58
CA ILE A 121 -11.85 8.58 10.02
C ILE A 121 -11.98 9.89 10.77
N LYS A 122 -11.15 10.89 10.45
CA LYS A 122 -11.23 12.22 11.07
C LYS A 122 -12.61 12.85 10.88
N LEU A 123 -13.14 12.84 9.66
CA LEU A 123 -14.48 13.36 9.38
C LEU A 123 -15.56 12.57 10.11
N PHE A 124 -15.44 11.24 10.15
CA PHE A 124 -16.41 10.40 10.84
C PHE A 124 -16.50 10.70 12.34
N ILE A 125 -15.33 10.80 13.02
CA ILE A 125 -15.31 10.91 14.49
C ILE A 125 -15.65 12.33 14.98
N LYS A 126 -15.45 13.35 14.15
CA LYS A 126 -15.63 14.77 14.49
C LYS A 126 -16.99 15.06 15.14
N ASP A 127 -18.07 14.43 14.64
CA ASP A 127 -19.44 14.66 15.11
C ASP A 127 -19.89 13.61 16.13
N LYS A 128 -18.96 12.86 16.71
CA LYS A 128 -19.27 11.75 17.63
C LYS A 128 -18.83 12.00 19.07
N GLU A 129 -18.47 13.23 19.41
CA GLU A 129 -18.03 13.61 20.76
C GLU A 129 -19.04 13.20 21.86
N GLY A 130 -20.35 13.30 21.58
CA GLY A 130 -21.41 12.88 22.51
C GLY A 130 -21.40 11.37 22.83
N TYR A 131 -20.83 10.53 21.96
CA TYR A 131 -20.72 9.09 22.15
C TYR A 131 -19.33 8.66 22.62
N ALA A 132 -18.30 9.35 22.15
CA ALA A 132 -16.90 8.93 22.25
C ALA A 132 -15.96 10.16 22.32
N LYS A 133 -15.95 10.81 23.48
CA LYS A 133 -15.18 12.04 23.70
C LYS A 133 -13.67 11.83 23.52
N THR A 134 -13.13 10.77 24.13
CA THR A 134 -11.71 10.46 24.07
C THR A 134 -11.29 10.09 22.65
N LEU A 135 -12.10 9.27 21.96
CA LEU A 135 -11.84 8.91 20.58
C LEU A 135 -11.92 10.13 19.65
N SER A 136 -12.85 11.08 19.90
CA SER A 136 -12.91 12.32 19.13
C SER A 136 -11.63 13.14 19.26
N LEU A 137 -11.08 13.26 20.49
CA LEU A 137 -9.79 13.92 20.72
C LEU A 137 -8.62 13.22 20.00
N TYR A 138 -8.63 11.89 19.92
CA TYR A 138 -7.60 11.18 19.12
C TYR A 138 -7.69 11.54 17.63
N GLY A 139 -8.90 11.68 17.11
CA GLY A 139 -9.13 12.10 15.73
C GLY A 139 -8.59 13.49 15.39
N GLU A 140 -8.51 14.39 16.35
CA GLU A 140 -7.91 15.71 16.17
C GLU A 140 -6.41 15.64 15.85
N ASN A 141 -5.71 14.61 16.36
CA ASN A 141 -4.29 14.40 16.07
C ASN A 141 -4.01 13.89 14.64
N ILE A 142 -5.05 13.48 13.90
CA ILE A 142 -4.88 13.10 12.50
C ILE A 142 -4.61 14.36 11.69
N THR A 143 -3.46 14.41 11.04
CA THR A 143 -3.11 15.46 10.09
C THR A 143 -3.63 15.10 8.70
N GLU A 144 -4.46 15.97 8.13
CA GLU A 144 -4.93 15.84 6.76
C GLU A 144 -3.86 16.40 5.79
N LEU A 145 -3.45 15.60 4.82
CA LEU A 145 -2.44 15.95 3.82
C LEU A 145 -3.07 15.92 2.41
N ASN A 146 -4.18 16.65 2.25
CA ASN A 146 -5.01 16.66 1.04
C ASN A 146 -4.19 17.00 -0.22
N TYR A 147 -3.24 17.93 -0.11
CA TYR A 147 -2.41 18.32 -1.25
C TYR A 147 -1.50 17.18 -1.77
N ILE A 148 -1.07 16.26 -0.88
CA ILE A 148 -0.34 15.05 -1.29
C ILE A 148 -1.29 14.06 -1.97
N GLU A 149 -2.50 13.87 -1.40
CA GLU A 149 -3.55 13.03 -2.00
C GLU A 149 -3.90 13.53 -3.42
N GLU A 150 -4.07 14.84 -3.59
CA GLU A 150 -4.36 15.48 -4.88
C GLU A 150 -3.21 15.29 -5.89
N GLU A 151 -1.96 15.50 -5.46
CA GLU A 151 -0.78 15.32 -6.32
C GLU A 151 -0.61 13.87 -6.77
N ILE A 152 -0.79 12.91 -5.85
CA ILE A 152 -0.75 11.49 -6.21
C ILE A 152 -1.85 11.16 -7.21
N ASN A 153 -3.09 11.61 -6.98
CA ASN A 153 -4.22 11.36 -7.88
C ASN A 153 -4.03 12.01 -9.27
N LEU A 154 -3.34 13.15 -9.36
CA LEU A 154 -3.01 13.80 -10.61
C LEU A 154 -1.95 13.02 -11.40
N CYS A 155 -0.93 12.53 -10.71
CA CYS A 155 0.26 11.96 -11.32
C CYS A 155 0.21 10.45 -11.51
N ILE A 156 -0.60 9.71 -10.72
CA ILE A 156 -0.59 8.25 -10.67
C ILE A 156 -1.97 7.69 -11.06
N SER A 157 -1.96 6.74 -11.98
CA SER A 157 -3.13 5.98 -12.38
C SER A 157 -2.87 4.49 -12.17
N GLY A 158 -3.35 3.95 -11.04
CA GLY A 158 -3.10 2.57 -10.63
C GLY A 158 -1.61 2.30 -10.37
N SER A 159 -0.97 1.53 -11.24
CA SER A 159 0.45 1.14 -11.12
C SER A 159 1.38 1.85 -12.11
N ILE A 160 0.92 2.93 -12.75
CA ILE A 160 1.70 3.67 -13.75
C ILE A 160 1.63 5.17 -13.49
N VAL A 161 2.64 5.89 -13.96
CA VAL A 161 2.62 7.36 -14.01
C VAL A 161 1.69 7.82 -15.13
N ASP A 162 0.71 8.68 -14.80
CA ASP A 162 -0.24 9.20 -15.79
C ASP A 162 0.47 10.10 -16.82
N SER A 163 0.03 10.05 -18.06
CA SER A 163 0.59 10.90 -19.13
C SER A 163 0.39 12.39 -18.90
N ASN A 164 -0.59 12.78 -18.11
CA ASN A 164 -0.86 14.17 -17.76
C ASN A 164 -0.09 14.64 -16.51
N ALA A 165 0.71 13.77 -15.87
CA ALA A 165 1.51 14.11 -14.70
C ALA A 165 2.50 15.27 -14.98
N SER A 166 3.03 15.35 -16.21
CA SER A 166 3.78 16.53 -16.66
C SER A 166 3.54 16.80 -18.15
N LYS A 167 3.70 18.09 -18.54
CA LYS A 167 3.64 18.47 -19.96
C LYS A 167 4.75 17.78 -20.77
N GLU A 168 5.89 17.57 -20.16
CA GLU A 168 7.04 16.94 -20.78
C GLU A 168 6.80 15.43 -20.99
N LEU A 169 6.30 14.71 -20.00
CA LEU A 169 5.96 13.29 -20.14
C LEU A 169 4.93 13.08 -21.25
N LYS A 170 3.90 13.93 -21.30
CA LYS A 170 2.89 13.90 -22.36
C LYS A 170 3.50 14.13 -23.75
N ARG A 171 4.44 15.06 -23.85
CA ARG A 171 5.17 15.35 -25.11
C ARG A 171 6.01 14.15 -25.53
N ILE A 172 6.78 13.57 -24.62
CA ILE A 172 7.65 12.42 -24.88
C ILE A 172 6.81 11.22 -25.35
N ARG A 173 5.75 10.87 -24.63
CA ARG A 173 4.87 9.74 -24.99
C ARG A 173 4.18 9.93 -26.34
N LYS A 174 3.80 11.16 -26.67
CA LYS A 174 3.30 11.48 -28.02
C LYS A 174 4.36 11.26 -29.10
N GLN A 175 5.61 11.64 -28.83
CA GLN A 175 6.71 11.40 -29.77
C GLN A 175 7.03 9.92 -29.92
N ILE A 176 6.98 9.14 -28.83
CA ILE A 176 7.10 7.68 -28.85
C ILE A 176 6.05 7.09 -29.79
N SER A 177 4.78 7.43 -29.61
CA SER A 177 3.68 6.93 -30.45
C SER A 177 3.89 7.26 -31.92
N ILE A 178 4.27 8.49 -32.26
CA ILE A 178 4.58 8.90 -33.65
C ILE A 178 5.76 8.12 -34.22
N CYS A 179 6.81 7.89 -33.40
CA CYS A 179 7.98 7.13 -33.83
C CYS A 179 7.62 5.65 -34.09
N GLU A 180 6.82 5.05 -33.22
CA GLU A 180 6.33 3.68 -33.39
C GLU A 180 5.45 3.51 -34.62
N GLU A 181 4.57 4.48 -34.93
CA GLU A 181 3.79 4.50 -36.16
C GLU A 181 4.70 4.54 -37.41
N ARG A 182 5.72 5.42 -37.40
CA ARG A 182 6.69 5.49 -38.50
C ARG A 182 7.47 4.17 -38.68
N ILE A 183 7.84 3.50 -37.61
CA ILE A 183 8.47 2.17 -37.68
C ILE A 183 7.54 1.17 -38.34
N LYS A 184 6.28 1.09 -37.90
CA LYS A 184 5.29 0.19 -38.45
C LYS A 184 5.06 0.44 -39.93
N ASP A 185 4.88 1.71 -40.35
CA ASP A 185 4.70 2.10 -41.75
C ASP A 185 5.89 1.68 -42.62
N LYS A 186 7.12 1.86 -42.11
CA LYS A 186 8.33 1.46 -42.86
C LYS A 186 8.42 -0.06 -43.00
N LEU A 187 8.11 -0.80 -41.95
CA LEU A 187 8.13 -2.27 -41.97
C LEU A 187 7.00 -2.82 -42.85
N GLU A 188 5.81 -2.22 -42.86
CA GLU A 188 4.75 -2.61 -43.79
C GLU A 188 5.16 -2.42 -45.26
N LYS A 189 5.81 -1.28 -45.58
CA LYS A 189 6.35 -1.05 -46.91
C LYS A 189 7.43 -2.05 -47.26
N PHE A 190 8.27 -2.45 -46.30
CA PHE A 190 9.30 -3.48 -46.48
C PHE A 190 8.66 -4.84 -46.75
N ILE A 191 7.63 -5.26 -46.02
CA ILE A 191 6.94 -6.53 -46.20
C ILE A 191 6.16 -6.58 -47.53
N LYS A 192 5.51 -5.46 -47.91
CA LYS A 192 4.74 -5.36 -49.14
C LYS A 192 5.59 -5.24 -50.40
N ASN A 193 6.93 -4.99 -50.28
CA ASN A 193 7.81 -4.89 -51.42
C ASN A 193 8.01 -6.26 -52.12
N PRO A 194 7.68 -6.37 -53.42
CA PRO A 194 7.84 -7.63 -54.16
C PRO A 194 9.22 -8.23 -54.07
N ASN A 195 10.29 -7.42 -54.04
CA ASN A 195 11.67 -7.86 -53.99
C ASN A 195 12.03 -8.54 -52.65
N ASN A 196 11.27 -8.27 -51.59
CA ASN A 196 11.53 -8.87 -50.27
C ASN A 196 10.64 -10.10 -50.00
N LYS A 197 9.64 -10.34 -50.86
CA LYS A 197 8.63 -11.38 -50.64
C LYS A 197 9.27 -12.80 -50.59
N GLU A 198 10.30 -13.05 -51.32
CA GLU A 198 11.02 -14.33 -51.33
C GLU A 198 11.76 -14.62 -50.02
N TYR A 199 12.26 -13.55 -49.37
CA TYR A 199 13.02 -13.64 -48.13
C TYR A 199 12.15 -13.87 -46.89
N LEU A 200 10.93 -13.34 -46.91
CA LEU A 200 10.02 -13.42 -45.77
C LEU A 200 9.57 -14.86 -45.51
N GLN A 201 9.62 -15.26 -44.23
CA GLN A 201 9.01 -16.50 -43.77
C GLN A 201 7.49 -16.34 -43.63
N GLU A 202 7.06 -15.19 -43.09
CA GLU A 202 5.69 -14.78 -42.91
C GLU A 202 5.55 -13.26 -43.04
N ASN A 203 4.35 -12.78 -43.41
CA ASN A 203 4.11 -11.37 -43.74
C ASN A 203 3.52 -10.61 -42.53
N PHE A 204 4.24 -10.60 -41.40
CA PHE A 204 3.83 -9.81 -40.22
C PHE A 204 5.02 -9.12 -39.56
N ILE A 205 4.69 -8.07 -38.77
CA ILE A 205 5.65 -7.36 -37.90
C ILE A 205 5.58 -8.01 -36.53
N SER A 206 6.71 -8.35 -35.94
CA SER A 206 6.80 -8.85 -34.57
C SER A 206 7.66 -7.96 -33.71
N GLN A 207 7.47 -8.04 -32.40
CA GLN A 207 8.40 -7.48 -31.42
C GLN A 207 9.15 -8.62 -30.73
N ARG A 208 10.49 -8.49 -30.67
CA ARG A 208 11.40 -9.42 -30.02
C ARG A 208 12.42 -8.63 -29.22
N ASN A 209 12.54 -8.95 -27.93
CA ASN A 209 13.46 -8.25 -27.03
C ASN A 209 13.29 -6.70 -27.08
N GLY A 210 12.02 -6.23 -27.17
CA GLY A 210 11.70 -4.81 -27.25
C GLY A 210 11.96 -4.14 -28.61
N ARG A 211 12.40 -4.90 -29.63
CA ARG A 211 12.70 -4.39 -30.98
C ARG A 211 11.65 -4.83 -31.99
N TYR A 212 11.33 -3.97 -32.96
CA TYR A 212 10.47 -4.30 -34.09
C TYR A 212 11.25 -5.12 -35.12
N THR A 213 10.73 -6.29 -35.50
CA THR A 213 11.39 -7.24 -36.36
C THR A 213 10.44 -7.79 -37.42
N VAL A 214 11.03 -8.37 -38.46
CA VAL A 214 10.33 -9.17 -39.47
C VAL A 214 10.93 -10.60 -39.52
N PRO A 215 10.07 -11.64 -39.65
CA PRO A 215 10.52 -13.02 -39.75
C PRO A 215 11.05 -13.30 -41.16
N ILE A 216 12.33 -13.68 -41.26
CA ILE A 216 13.05 -14.01 -42.50
C ILE A 216 13.40 -15.50 -42.51
N LYS A 217 13.32 -16.15 -43.65
CA LYS A 217 13.86 -17.52 -43.82
C LYS A 217 15.35 -17.55 -43.57
N SER A 218 15.81 -18.46 -42.75
CA SER A 218 17.23 -18.55 -42.34
C SER A 218 18.22 -18.60 -43.49
N SER A 219 17.83 -19.22 -44.64
CA SER A 219 18.63 -19.28 -45.89
C SER A 219 18.91 -17.90 -46.51
N TYR A 220 18.08 -16.90 -46.22
CA TYR A 220 18.20 -15.54 -46.76
C TYR A 220 18.81 -14.52 -45.78
N LYS A 221 19.40 -14.97 -44.69
CA LYS A 221 19.95 -14.10 -43.64
C LYS A 221 20.90 -13.00 -44.14
N ASN A 222 21.65 -13.27 -45.20
CA ASN A 222 22.62 -12.35 -45.74
C ASN A 222 22.04 -11.43 -46.85
N HIS A 223 20.77 -11.64 -47.25
CA HIS A 223 20.11 -10.85 -48.30
C HIS A 223 19.36 -9.65 -47.73
N VAL A 224 19.03 -9.71 -46.45
CA VAL A 224 18.35 -8.61 -45.77
C VAL A 224 19.34 -7.87 -44.87
N GLN A 225 19.57 -6.61 -45.22
CA GLN A 225 20.39 -5.74 -44.35
C GLN A 225 19.67 -5.42 -43.06
N GLY A 226 20.31 -5.73 -41.93
CA GLY A 226 19.72 -5.50 -40.62
C GLY A 226 20.44 -6.24 -39.51
N THR A 227 19.90 -6.13 -38.30
CA THR A 227 20.43 -6.81 -37.11
C THR A 227 19.55 -8.02 -36.78
N ILE A 228 20.18 -9.19 -36.64
CA ILE A 228 19.47 -10.38 -36.14
C ILE A 228 19.23 -10.20 -34.66
N VAL A 229 17.93 -10.22 -34.25
CA VAL A 229 17.50 -10.05 -32.87
C VAL A 229 17.26 -11.39 -32.19
N GLU A 230 16.69 -12.36 -32.94
CA GLU A 230 16.38 -13.69 -32.42
C GLU A 230 16.38 -14.72 -33.54
N THR A 231 16.61 -15.99 -33.20
CA THR A 231 16.43 -17.13 -34.09
C THR A 231 15.42 -18.09 -33.49
N SER A 232 14.49 -18.60 -34.31
CA SER A 232 13.52 -19.57 -33.86
C SER A 232 14.17 -20.86 -33.34
N SER A 233 13.53 -21.55 -32.42
CA SER A 233 14.04 -22.78 -31.78
C SER A 233 14.40 -23.89 -32.79
N LYS A 234 13.74 -23.92 -33.97
CA LYS A 234 14.04 -24.87 -35.05
C LYS A 234 15.13 -24.37 -36.04
N GLY A 235 15.60 -23.14 -35.85
CA GLY A 235 16.65 -22.54 -36.71
C GLY A 235 16.18 -22.12 -38.12
N ASN A 236 14.93 -22.35 -38.50
CA ASN A 236 14.43 -22.09 -39.86
C ASN A 236 14.01 -20.64 -40.08
N THR A 237 13.75 -19.89 -39.02
CA THR A 237 13.31 -18.49 -39.08
C THR A 237 14.24 -17.64 -38.22
N ILE A 238 14.65 -16.51 -38.76
CA ILE A 238 15.37 -15.47 -38.01
C ILE A 238 14.51 -14.21 -37.97
N PHE A 239 14.52 -13.54 -36.82
CA PHE A 239 13.85 -12.26 -36.61
C PHE A 239 14.88 -11.16 -36.78
N ILE A 240 14.74 -10.40 -37.86
CA ILE A 240 15.69 -9.34 -38.23
C ILE A 240 15.01 -7.98 -37.98
N GLU A 241 15.75 -7.06 -37.38
CA GLU A 241 15.46 -5.62 -37.43
C GLU A 241 16.08 -5.06 -38.71
N PRO A 242 15.29 -4.75 -39.75
CA PRO A 242 15.82 -4.26 -41.00
C PRO A 242 16.50 -2.88 -40.85
N SER A 243 17.60 -2.65 -41.56
CA SER A 243 18.33 -1.38 -41.48
C SER A 243 17.49 -0.15 -41.84
N VAL A 244 16.42 -0.31 -42.61
CA VAL A 244 15.47 0.72 -43.02
C VAL A 244 14.78 1.41 -41.83
N ILE A 245 14.68 0.74 -40.67
CA ILE A 245 14.11 1.31 -39.43
C ILE A 245 15.20 1.71 -38.42
N GLY A 246 16.46 1.40 -38.62
CA GLY A 246 17.53 1.58 -37.63
C GLY A 246 17.58 3.00 -37.02
N LYS A 247 17.39 4.06 -37.85
CA LYS A 247 17.31 5.46 -37.36
C LYS A 247 16.16 5.65 -36.39
N TYR A 248 14.98 5.12 -36.70
CA TYR A 248 13.79 5.26 -35.87
C TYR A 248 13.87 4.42 -34.59
N THR A 249 14.52 3.25 -34.65
CA THR A 249 14.78 2.44 -33.44
C THR A 249 15.71 3.18 -32.48
N THR A 250 16.75 3.85 -32.98
CA THR A 250 17.64 4.66 -32.15
C THR A 250 16.89 5.83 -31.51
N GLU A 251 16.05 6.55 -32.30
CA GLU A 251 15.19 7.64 -31.81
C GLU A 251 14.22 7.13 -30.75
N LEU A 252 13.54 5.99 -30.98
CA LEU A 252 12.60 5.39 -30.05
C LEU A 252 13.28 5.02 -28.72
N ASN A 253 14.48 4.43 -28.77
CA ASN A 253 15.23 4.07 -27.56
C ASN A 253 15.64 5.31 -26.75
N SER A 254 16.03 6.41 -27.42
CA SER A 254 16.31 7.68 -26.76
C SER A 254 15.06 8.23 -26.08
N LEU A 255 13.93 8.27 -26.78
CA LEU A 255 12.65 8.74 -26.22
C LEU A 255 12.18 7.88 -25.02
N LYS A 256 12.38 6.57 -25.03
CA LYS A 256 12.05 5.70 -23.90
C LYS A 256 12.99 5.94 -22.71
N ALA A 257 14.25 6.25 -22.95
CA ALA A 257 15.15 6.67 -21.88
C ALA A 257 14.71 8.01 -21.27
N ASP A 258 14.34 8.99 -22.10
CA ASP A 258 13.82 10.28 -21.65
C ASP A 258 12.49 10.12 -20.86
N GLU A 259 11.62 9.20 -21.30
CA GLU A 259 10.39 8.85 -20.58
C GLU A 259 10.70 8.34 -19.16
N SER A 260 11.63 7.37 -19.04
CA SER A 260 12.02 6.80 -17.76
C SER A 260 12.64 7.86 -16.82
N ILE A 261 13.43 8.78 -17.36
CA ILE A 261 14.03 9.88 -16.60
C ILE A 261 12.93 10.82 -16.07
N GLU A 262 11.97 11.18 -16.91
CA GLU A 262 10.89 12.08 -16.51
C GLU A 262 9.94 11.42 -15.52
N GLU A 263 9.60 10.14 -15.70
CA GLU A 263 8.83 9.37 -14.72
C GLU A 263 9.53 9.33 -13.35
N TYR A 264 10.82 9.01 -13.34
CA TYR A 264 11.61 8.99 -12.10
C TYR A 264 11.61 10.35 -11.40
N LYS A 265 11.72 11.45 -12.14
CA LYS A 265 11.68 12.80 -11.60
C LYS A 265 10.33 13.11 -10.94
N ILE A 266 9.23 12.73 -11.58
CA ILE A 266 7.88 12.89 -11.01
C ILE A 266 7.75 12.09 -9.71
N LEU A 267 8.12 10.80 -9.74
CA LEU A 267 8.07 9.92 -8.57
C LEU A 267 8.96 10.43 -7.42
N SER A 268 10.16 10.94 -7.75
CA SER A 268 11.08 11.53 -6.76
C SER A 268 10.48 12.76 -6.09
N THR A 269 9.85 13.64 -6.86
CA THR A 269 9.21 14.85 -6.32
C THR A 269 8.08 14.50 -5.34
N ILE A 270 7.20 13.56 -5.71
CA ILE A 270 6.10 13.13 -4.83
C ILE A 270 6.67 12.42 -3.58
N SER A 271 7.69 11.60 -3.76
CA SER A 271 8.36 10.89 -2.65
C SER A 271 8.98 11.87 -1.65
N GLU A 272 9.58 12.97 -2.12
CA GLU A 272 10.14 14.02 -1.28
C GLU A 272 9.03 14.77 -0.50
N MET A 273 7.92 15.12 -1.15
CA MET A 273 6.76 15.73 -0.48
C MET A 273 6.23 14.84 0.66
N ILE A 274 6.19 13.52 0.46
CA ILE A 274 5.76 12.56 1.49
C ILE A 274 6.80 12.48 2.61
N TYR A 275 8.10 12.42 2.25
CA TYR A 275 9.19 12.36 3.21
C TYR A 275 9.20 13.55 4.17
N GLU A 276 8.99 14.76 3.66
CA GLU A 276 8.89 15.99 4.47
C GLU A 276 7.80 15.93 5.54
N ARG A 277 6.77 15.09 5.34
CA ARG A 277 5.63 14.87 6.25
C ARG A 277 5.67 13.53 6.97
N SER A 278 6.83 12.88 7.01
CA SER A 278 6.98 11.56 7.65
C SER A 278 6.61 11.57 9.13
N LYS A 279 6.84 12.69 9.85
CA LYS A 279 6.48 12.81 11.26
C LYS A 279 4.97 12.78 11.46
N GLU A 280 4.24 13.58 10.68
CA GLU A 280 2.79 13.63 10.72
C GLU A 280 2.18 12.29 10.31
N LEU A 281 2.74 11.64 9.29
CA LEU A 281 2.30 10.33 8.84
C LEU A 281 2.53 9.25 9.91
N LYS A 282 3.63 9.30 10.67
CA LYS A 282 3.87 8.38 11.80
C LYS A 282 2.82 8.57 12.89
N VAL A 283 2.48 9.81 13.23
CA VAL A 283 1.39 10.09 14.17
C VAL A 283 0.05 9.55 13.64
N ASN A 284 -0.25 9.76 12.37
CA ASN A 284 -1.46 9.21 11.77
C ASN A 284 -1.49 7.66 11.87
N ILE A 285 -0.37 6.98 11.61
CA ILE A 285 -0.24 5.52 11.76
C ILE A 285 -0.58 5.09 13.19
N GLU A 286 -0.01 5.77 14.20
CA GLU A 286 -0.27 5.47 15.62
C GLU A 286 -1.74 5.66 15.96
N VAL A 287 -2.36 6.76 15.57
CA VAL A 287 -3.77 7.04 15.84
C VAL A 287 -4.67 5.99 15.18
N ILE A 288 -4.41 5.63 13.92
CA ILE A 288 -5.19 4.60 13.21
C ILE A 288 -5.05 3.23 13.88
N ALA A 289 -3.84 2.88 14.32
CA ALA A 289 -3.58 1.64 15.04
C ALA A 289 -4.36 1.56 16.36
N GLU A 290 -4.38 2.67 17.13
CA GLU A 290 -5.17 2.78 18.38
C GLU A 290 -6.67 2.64 18.11
N TYR A 291 -7.21 3.32 17.10
CA TYR A 291 -8.62 3.16 16.72
C TYR A 291 -8.97 1.71 16.41
N ASP A 292 -8.16 1.03 15.60
CA ASP A 292 -8.44 -0.35 15.20
C ASP A 292 -8.38 -1.30 16.41
N MET A 293 -7.39 -1.12 17.30
CA MET A 293 -7.28 -1.89 18.53
C MET A 293 -8.48 -1.65 19.48
N ILE A 294 -8.87 -0.40 19.71
CA ILE A 294 -9.99 -0.03 20.59
C ILE A 294 -11.29 -0.62 20.05
N LEU A 295 -11.53 -0.50 18.74
CA LEU A 295 -12.73 -1.05 18.12
C LEU A 295 -12.74 -2.58 18.09
N ALA A 296 -11.60 -3.23 17.95
CA ALA A 296 -11.50 -4.67 18.06
C ALA A 296 -11.91 -5.15 19.46
N LYS A 297 -11.41 -4.50 20.52
CA LYS A 297 -11.84 -4.76 21.90
C LYS A 297 -13.34 -4.50 22.10
N ALA A 298 -13.85 -3.40 21.56
CA ALA A 298 -15.26 -3.03 21.65
C ALA A 298 -16.17 -4.05 20.95
N LYS A 299 -15.80 -4.54 19.76
CA LYS A 299 -16.52 -5.59 19.04
C LYS A 299 -16.54 -6.90 19.83
N TYR A 300 -15.38 -7.31 20.34
CA TYR A 300 -15.29 -8.48 21.20
C TYR A 300 -16.15 -8.33 22.47
N SER A 301 -16.08 -7.17 23.14
CA SER A 301 -16.94 -6.86 24.30
C SER A 301 -18.43 -7.00 23.94
N LYS A 302 -18.84 -6.58 22.73
CA LYS A 302 -20.24 -6.74 22.28
C LYS A 302 -20.63 -8.20 22.12
N GLU A 303 -19.77 -9.02 21.53
CA GLU A 303 -20.04 -10.41 21.27
C GLU A 303 -20.21 -11.22 22.55
N ILE A 304 -19.37 -10.96 23.57
CA ILE A 304 -19.46 -11.65 24.86
C ILE A 304 -20.45 -11.00 25.83
N ASN A 305 -21.16 -9.93 25.42
CA ASN A 305 -21.98 -9.10 26.32
C ASN A 305 -21.22 -8.64 27.57
N GLY A 306 -19.94 -8.30 27.39
CA GLY A 306 -19.03 -7.89 28.46
C GLY A 306 -19.41 -6.51 29.04
N ILE A 307 -19.14 -6.35 30.33
CA ILE A 307 -19.32 -5.10 31.08
C ILE A 307 -17.96 -4.64 31.57
N ALA A 308 -17.71 -3.31 31.54
CA ALA A 308 -16.49 -2.75 32.10
C ALA A 308 -16.46 -2.92 33.62
N PRO A 309 -15.43 -3.55 34.21
CA PRO A 309 -15.33 -3.70 35.65
C PRO A 309 -15.01 -2.35 36.32
N ALA A 310 -15.51 -2.16 37.55
CA ALA A 310 -15.07 -1.07 38.39
C ALA A 310 -13.71 -1.40 39.00
N ILE A 311 -12.70 -0.58 38.75
CA ILE A 311 -11.34 -0.79 39.23
C ILE A 311 -11.15 -0.15 40.61
N ASN A 312 -10.55 -0.88 41.54
CA ASN A 312 -10.21 -0.39 42.88
C ASN A 312 -8.75 -0.71 43.24
N ASN A 313 -8.24 -0.08 44.28
CA ASN A 313 -6.89 -0.26 44.82
C ASN A 313 -6.87 -0.94 46.19
N TYR A 314 -7.99 -1.51 46.62
CA TYR A 314 -8.13 -2.10 47.96
C TYR A 314 -7.82 -3.60 47.98
N GLY A 315 -7.42 -4.19 46.86
CA GLY A 315 -7.18 -5.63 46.78
C GLY A 315 -8.45 -6.51 46.90
N TYR A 316 -9.62 -5.92 46.68
CA TYR A 316 -10.92 -6.61 46.82
C TYR A 316 -11.50 -6.87 45.45
N ILE A 317 -11.90 -8.12 45.20
CA ILE A 317 -12.62 -8.55 43.98
C ILE A 317 -14.06 -8.89 44.39
N ASN A 318 -15.01 -8.23 43.75
CA ASN A 318 -16.44 -8.54 43.85
C ASN A 318 -16.95 -8.96 42.47
N ILE A 319 -17.52 -10.18 42.38
CA ILE A 319 -18.01 -10.81 41.16
C ILE A 319 -19.55 -10.89 41.22
#